data_3f73fbbbe084ce6e9d25b8a042fb01e1
#
_entry.id   3f73fbbbe084ce6e9d25b8a042fb01e1
#
_cell.length_a   1.000
_cell.length_b   1.000
_cell.length_c   1.000
_cell.angle_alpha   90.00
_cell.angle_beta   90.00
_cell.angle_gamma   90.00
#
_symmetry.space_group_name_H-M   'P 1'
#
loop_
_entity.id
_entity.type
_entity.pdbx_description
1 polymer ?
#
loop_
_entity_poly.entity_id
_entity_poly.type
_entity_poly.pdbx_seq_one_letter_code
_entity_poly.pdbx_strand_id
1 'polypeptide(L)'
;MVFYEWKHKRVYRIYCELELNLRIGSREQLKRPKPDELDVPEAPNHTWSMDFMQDQLADGRKFRTLNVLDDYNREGFGIEVDFSLSAVRVMRSLNQIIEWRGKPKIIRVDNRPEYVSGLLKAWAETRGIHIQYIQPGKPQQNAYIERYNRTVHHECLDQNIFETIEEAQDQATEWLWTYNNDRPNMAIGGITPAMKLKMAA
;
A
#
# COMPACT_ATOMS: atom_id res chain seq x y z
N MET A 1 29.10 -42.83 8.79
CA MET A 1 28.44 -41.68 9.47
C MET A 1 27.39 -42.29 10.43
N VAL A 2 27.64 -42.20 11.77
CA VAL A 2 26.79 -42.85 12.77
C VAL A 2 25.67 -41.86 13.09
N PHE A 3 24.44 -42.19 12.65
CA PHE A 3 23.26 -41.41 13.04
C PHE A 3 22.85 -41.80 14.46
N TYR A 4 23.04 -40.91 15.42
CA TYR A 4 22.48 -41.06 16.76
C TYR A 4 21.03 -40.60 16.75
N GLU A 5 20.09 -41.52 16.91
CA GLU A 5 18.67 -41.16 17.18
C GLU A 5 18.55 -40.59 18.59
N TRP A 6 18.64 -39.28 18.69
CA TRP A 6 18.48 -38.59 19.97
C TRP A 6 16.99 -38.34 20.22
N LYS A 7 16.49 -38.85 21.32
CA LYS A 7 15.11 -38.54 21.73
C LYS A 7 15.00 -37.05 22.06
N HIS A 8 13.94 -36.41 21.56
CA HIS A 8 13.63 -34.99 21.76
C HIS A 8 13.85 -34.50 23.20
N LYS A 9 13.41 -35.27 24.23
CA LYS A 9 13.60 -34.92 25.66
C LYS A 9 15.08 -34.79 26.05
N ARG A 10 15.97 -35.61 25.49
CA ARG A 10 17.41 -35.54 25.77
C ARG A 10 18.06 -34.33 25.13
N VAL A 11 17.67 -34.04 23.88
CA VAL A 11 18.15 -32.84 23.16
C VAL A 11 17.71 -31.58 23.89
N TYR A 12 16.44 -31.49 24.30
CA TYR A 12 15.90 -30.35 25.03
C TYR A 12 16.60 -30.12 26.38
N ARG A 13 16.89 -31.22 27.12
CA ARG A 13 17.62 -31.09 28.39
C ARG A 13 19.02 -30.52 28.19
N ILE A 14 19.78 -31.04 27.21
CA ILE A 14 21.11 -30.53 26.88
C ILE A 14 21.05 -29.07 26.43
N TYR A 15 20.03 -28.72 25.67
CA TYR A 15 19.79 -27.34 25.22
C TYR A 15 19.59 -26.38 26.39
N CYS A 16 18.84 -26.83 27.42
CA CYS A 16 18.64 -26.06 28.63
C CYS A 16 19.91 -25.98 29.49
N GLU A 17 20.66 -27.11 29.63
CA GLU A 17 21.91 -27.17 30.39
C GLU A 17 23.00 -26.26 29.80
N LEU A 18 23.00 -26.09 28.46
CA LEU A 18 23.91 -25.20 27.76
C LEU A 18 23.45 -23.74 27.69
N GLU A 19 22.34 -23.40 28.37
CA GLU A 19 21.74 -22.05 28.38
C GLU A 19 21.45 -21.48 26.97
N LEU A 20 21.23 -22.36 25.98
CA LEU A 20 20.91 -21.97 24.60
C LEU A 20 19.44 -21.53 24.45
N ASN A 21 18.66 -21.57 25.50
CA ASN A 21 17.29 -21.10 25.51
C ASN A 21 17.30 -19.59 25.25
N LEU A 22 16.62 -19.18 24.19
CA LEU A 22 16.23 -17.77 24.04
C LEU A 22 15.42 -17.41 25.29
N ARG A 23 15.91 -16.48 26.12
CA ARG A 23 15.10 -15.88 27.17
C ARG A 23 13.94 -15.16 26.50
N ILE A 24 12.83 -15.87 26.34
CA ILE A 24 11.56 -15.25 25.94
C ILE A 24 11.10 -14.48 27.17
N GLY A 25 11.60 -13.27 27.36
CA GLY A 25 10.97 -12.31 28.25
C GLY A 25 9.52 -12.19 27.83
N SER A 26 8.59 -12.29 28.78
CA SER A 26 7.18 -11.99 28.52
C SER A 26 7.16 -10.64 27.75
N ARG A 27 6.61 -10.63 26.53
CA ARG A 27 6.39 -9.38 25.80
C ARG A 27 5.54 -8.50 26.70
N GLU A 28 6.16 -7.51 27.35
CA GLU A 28 5.38 -6.42 27.92
C GLU A 28 4.57 -5.83 26.77
N GLN A 29 3.26 -6.01 26.83
CA GLN A 29 2.36 -5.34 25.92
C GLN A 29 2.48 -3.84 26.24
N LEU A 30 3.29 -3.12 25.45
CA LEU A 30 3.26 -1.68 25.45
C LEU A 30 1.81 -1.25 25.19
N LYS A 31 1.16 -0.73 26.23
CA LYS A 31 -0.17 -0.10 26.09
C LYS A 31 -0.01 1.14 25.22
N ARG A 32 -0.11 0.92 23.90
CA ARG A 32 -0.16 2.04 22.97
C ARG A 32 -1.53 2.70 23.12
N PRO A 33 -1.60 4.04 23.18
CA PRO A 33 -2.88 4.72 23.10
C PRO A 33 -3.63 4.24 21.84
N LYS A 34 -4.93 4.02 21.96
CA LYS A 34 -5.76 3.63 20.83
C LYS A 34 -5.58 4.68 19.74
N PRO A 35 -5.22 4.32 18.50
CA PRO A 35 -5.07 5.28 17.43
C PRO A 35 -6.38 6.04 17.21
N ASP A 36 -6.29 7.32 16.88
CA ASP A 36 -7.45 8.08 16.43
C ASP A 36 -8.05 7.36 15.22
N GLU A 37 -9.37 7.20 15.19
CA GLU A 37 -10.04 6.58 14.06
C GLU A 37 -9.78 7.39 12.81
N LEU A 38 -9.42 6.71 11.71
CA LEU A 38 -9.29 7.36 10.41
C LEU A 38 -10.66 7.85 9.99
N ASP A 39 -10.75 9.14 9.72
CA ASP A 39 -11.95 9.73 9.16
C ASP A 39 -12.24 9.09 7.78
N VAL A 40 -13.41 8.45 7.66
CA VAL A 40 -13.86 7.85 6.40
C VAL A 40 -14.59 8.94 5.64
N PRO A 41 -14.13 9.34 4.44
CA PRO A 41 -14.81 10.32 3.64
C PRO A 41 -16.26 9.90 3.35
N GLU A 42 -17.18 10.87 3.33
CA GLU A 42 -18.60 10.60 3.10
C GLU A 42 -18.96 10.50 1.62
N ALA A 43 -18.07 10.90 0.72
CA ALA A 43 -18.32 10.93 -0.72
C ALA A 43 -17.08 10.57 -1.54
N PRO A 44 -17.26 10.06 -2.79
CA PRO A 44 -16.19 9.86 -3.73
C PRO A 44 -15.40 11.15 -4.01
N ASN A 45 -14.13 11.03 -4.34
CA ASN A 45 -13.25 12.17 -4.65
C ASN A 45 -13.11 13.20 -3.52
N HIS A 46 -13.44 12.84 -2.28
CA HIS A 46 -13.15 13.71 -1.15
C HIS A 46 -11.68 13.62 -0.76
N THR A 47 -11.22 12.41 -0.47
CA THR A 47 -9.82 12.16 -0.08
C THR A 47 -9.27 11.00 -0.88
N TRP A 48 -8.17 11.24 -1.57
CA TRP A 48 -7.35 10.19 -2.17
C TRP A 48 -6.13 9.93 -1.30
N SER A 49 -5.75 8.67 -1.14
CA SER A 49 -4.48 8.29 -0.54
C SER A 49 -3.55 7.78 -1.63
N MET A 50 -2.27 8.13 -1.58
CA MET A 50 -1.28 7.58 -2.48
C MET A 50 0.01 7.21 -1.76
N ASP A 51 0.67 6.18 -2.25
CA ASP A 51 1.94 5.70 -1.70
C ASP A 51 2.74 4.93 -2.75
N PHE A 52 4.04 4.83 -2.51
CA PHE A 52 4.96 4.06 -3.35
C PHE A 52 5.22 2.69 -2.75
N MET A 53 5.28 1.69 -3.62
CA MET A 53 5.87 0.39 -3.32
C MET A 53 7.15 0.19 -4.14
N GLN A 54 7.89 -0.84 -3.84
CA GLN A 54 9.10 -1.24 -4.56
C GLN A 54 9.10 -2.75 -4.73
N ASP A 55 9.49 -3.19 -5.92
CA ASP A 55 9.72 -4.60 -6.25
C ASP A 55 10.90 -4.71 -7.22
N GLN A 56 11.15 -5.91 -7.76
CA GLN A 56 12.27 -6.17 -8.66
C GLN A 56 11.87 -7.08 -9.83
N LEU A 57 12.50 -6.86 -10.98
CA LEU A 57 12.42 -7.72 -12.14
C LEU A 57 13.24 -9.02 -11.93
N ALA A 58 13.06 -10.00 -12.81
CA ALA A 58 13.79 -11.26 -12.80
C ALA A 58 15.33 -11.09 -12.86
N ASP A 59 15.80 -10.03 -13.51
CA ASP A 59 17.22 -9.67 -13.60
C ASP A 59 17.76 -8.93 -12.36
N GLY A 60 16.92 -8.69 -11.35
CA GLY A 60 17.27 -8.00 -10.11
C GLY A 60 17.18 -6.47 -10.16
N ARG A 61 16.83 -5.87 -11.31
CA ARG A 61 16.59 -4.41 -11.37
C ARG A 61 15.36 -4.05 -10.56
N LYS A 62 15.50 -3.09 -9.67
CA LYS A 62 14.40 -2.60 -8.84
C LYS A 62 13.52 -1.64 -9.63
N PHE A 63 12.21 -1.79 -9.47
CA PHE A 63 11.22 -0.84 -9.95
C PHE A 63 10.34 -0.35 -8.81
N ARG A 64 9.59 0.70 -9.06
CA ARG A 64 8.64 1.29 -8.09
C ARG A 64 7.25 1.30 -8.69
N THR A 65 6.25 1.23 -7.83
CA THR A 65 4.86 1.49 -8.20
C THR A 65 4.35 2.71 -7.45
N LEU A 66 3.58 3.56 -8.11
CA LEU A 66 2.76 4.58 -7.49
C LEU A 66 1.33 4.07 -7.46
N ASN A 67 0.79 3.92 -6.27
CA ASN A 67 -0.58 3.49 -6.05
C ASN A 67 -1.44 4.67 -5.61
N VAL A 68 -2.62 4.82 -6.19
CA VAL A 68 -3.60 5.87 -5.86
C VAL A 68 -4.95 5.24 -5.57
N LEU A 69 -5.53 5.57 -4.44
CA LEU A 69 -6.76 4.99 -3.91
C LEU A 69 -7.76 6.07 -3.49
N ASP A 70 -9.05 5.87 -3.77
CA ASP A 70 -10.11 6.67 -3.13
C ASP A 70 -10.44 6.11 -1.74
N ASP A 71 -10.35 6.96 -0.73
CA ASP A 71 -10.59 6.57 0.66
C ASP A 71 -12.07 6.29 0.96
N TYR A 72 -13.02 6.75 0.13
CA TYR A 72 -14.45 6.51 0.29
C TYR A 72 -14.85 5.08 -0.09
N ASN A 73 -14.65 4.72 -1.35
CA ASN A 73 -15.11 3.43 -1.90
C ASN A 73 -14.01 2.38 -2.02
N ARG A 74 -12.76 2.70 -1.65
CA ARG A 74 -11.58 1.83 -1.78
C ARG A 74 -11.24 1.49 -3.22
N GLU A 75 -11.64 2.30 -4.18
CA GLU A 75 -11.31 2.11 -5.59
C GLU A 75 -9.85 2.46 -5.82
N GLY A 76 -9.09 1.55 -6.44
CA GLY A 76 -7.78 1.85 -6.98
C GLY A 76 -7.92 2.61 -8.30
N PHE A 77 -7.30 3.77 -8.39
CA PHE A 77 -7.36 4.58 -9.61
C PHE A 77 -6.24 4.32 -10.59
N GLY A 78 -5.09 3.89 -10.09
CA GLY A 78 -3.93 3.62 -10.91
C GLY A 78 -2.83 2.93 -10.12
N ILE A 79 -2.07 2.12 -10.82
CA ILE A 79 -0.79 1.56 -10.41
C ILE A 79 0.20 1.93 -11.51
N GLU A 80 0.94 3.00 -11.34
CA GLU A 80 1.97 3.42 -12.29
C GLU A 80 3.28 2.70 -11.96
N VAL A 81 3.85 1.98 -12.92
CA VAL A 81 5.07 1.18 -12.74
C VAL A 81 6.23 1.83 -13.48
N ASP A 82 7.36 2.09 -12.82
CA ASP A 82 8.58 2.60 -13.46
C ASP A 82 9.81 2.36 -12.57
N PHE A 83 10.99 2.43 -13.18
CA PHE A 83 12.26 2.42 -12.46
C PHE A 83 12.43 3.67 -11.59
N SER A 84 11.87 4.80 -12.01
CA SER A 84 11.94 6.07 -11.29
C SER A 84 10.63 6.85 -11.40
N LEU A 85 10.02 7.13 -10.26
CA LEU A 85 8.78 7.88 -10.14
C LEU A 85 9.05 9.26 -9.53
N SER A 86 9.54 10.18 -10.35
CA SER A 86 9.77 11.57 -9.96
C SER A 86 8.45 12.33 -9.72
N ALA A 87 8.50 13.49 -9.06
CA ALA A 87 7.33 14.35 -8.86
C ALA A 87 6.60 14.70 -10.17
N VAL A 88 7.33 14.85 -11.28
CA VAL A 88 6.75 15.11 -12.61
C VAL A 88 5.92 13.91 -13.10
N ARG A 89 6.43 12.68 -12.90
CA ARG A 89 5.67 11.46 -13.24
C ARG A 89 4.42 11.34 -12.37
N VAL A 90 4.54 11.55 -11.07
CA VAL A 90 3.40 11.56 -10.14
C VAL A 90 2.33 12.55 -10.60
N MET A 91 2.69 13.78 -10.93
CA MET A 91 1.75 14.79 -11.44
C MET A 91 1.08 14.36 -12.75
N ARG A 92 1.84 13.71 -13.66
CA ARG A 92 1.28 13.19 -14.91
C ARG A 92 0.23 12.12 -14.64
N SER A 93 0.52 11.12 -13.80
CA SER A 93 -0.43 10.08 -13.42
C SER A 93 -1.67 10.66 -12.74
N LEU A 94 -1.49 11.61 -11.82
CA LEU A 94 -2.61 12.29 -11.18
C LEU A 94 -3.47 13.09 -12.16
N ASN A 95 -2.88 13.77 -13.15
CA ASN A 95 -3.64 14.47 -14.19
C ASN A 95 -4.51 13.51 -15.00
N GLN A 96 -3.96 12.36 -15.41
CA GLN A 96 -4.72 11.32 -16.13
C GLN A 96 -5.90 10.81 -15.27
N ILE A 97 -5.69 10.55 -14.00
CA ILE A 97 -6.76 10.12 -13.09
C ILE A 97 -7.83 11.21 -12.97
N ILE A 98 -7.43 12.48 -12.81
CA ILE A 98 -8.36 13.62 -12.69
C ILE A 98 -9.23 13.79 -13.94
N GLU A 99 -8.70 13.55 -15.13
CA GLU A 99 -9.44 13.68 -16.41
C GLU A 99 -10.64 12.74 -16.50
N TRP A 100 -10.56 11.54 -15.94
CA TRP A 100 -11.63 10.55 -16.04
C TRP A 100 -12.42 10.30 -14.76
N ARG A 101 -11.87 10.64 -13.59
CA ARG A 101 -12.54 10.46 -12.28
C ARG A 101 -12.97 11.76 -11.62
N GLY A 102 -12.49 12.88 -12.10
CA GLY A 102 -12.67 14.16 -11.44
C GLY A 102 -11.58 14.43 -10.39
N LYS A 103 -11.66 15.58 -9.78
CA LYS A 103 -10.63 16.15 -8.90
C LYS A 103 -10.91 15.84 -7.43
N PRO A 104 -9.93 15.38 -6.63
CA PRO A 104 -10.10 15.24 -5.18
C PRO A 104 -10.04 16.62 -4.48
N LYS A 105 -10.59 16.68 -3.28
CA LYS A 105 -10.38 17.83 -2.37
C LYS A 105 -9.05 17.70 -1.64
N ILE A 106 -8.70 16.48 -1.23
CA ILE A 106 -7.51 16.18 -0.43
C ILE A 106 -6.76 15.02 -1.06
N ILE A 107 -5.42 15.12 -1.09
CA ILE A 107 -4.53 13.99 -1.37
C ILE A 107 -3.69 13.75 -0.13
N ARG A 108 -3.80 12.54 0.45
CA ARG A 108 -3.05 12.12 1.62
C ARG A 108 -1.80 11.36 1.20
N VAL A 109 -0.66 11.74 1.78
CA VAL A 109 0.66 11.19 1.44
C VAL A 109 1.54 11.07 2.67
N ASP A 110 2.57 10.25 2.57
CA ASP A 110 3.67 10.26 3.52
C ASP A 110 4.63 11.45 3.27
N ASN A 111 5.70 11.53 4.06
CA ASN A 111 6.67 12.63 3.99
C ASN A 111 7.86 12.32 3.06
N ARG A 112 7.67 11.51 2.01
CA ARG A 112 8.75 11.22 1.06
C ARG A 112 9.16 12.45 0.25
N PRO A 113 10.43 12.53 -0.19
CA PRO A 113 10.93 13.69 -0.92
C PRO A 113 10.12 14.06 -2.16
N GLU A 114 9.61 13.06 -2.87
CA GLU A 114 8.81 13.24 -4.09
C GLU A 114 7.50 13.99 -3.79
N TYR A 115 6.89 13.71 -2.64
CA TYR A 115 5.64 14.34 -2.22
C TYR A 115 5.85 15.72 -1.56
N VAL A 116 7.00 15.92 -0.91
CA VAL A 116 7.35 17.20 -0.27
C VAL A 116 7.88 18.21 -1.29
N SER A 117 8.08 17.80 -2.55
CA SER A 117 8.63 18.66 -3.60
C SER A 117 7.81 19.93 -3.82
N GLY A 118 8.48 21.05 -4.05
CA GLY A 118 7.82 22.32 -4.37
C GLY A 118 6.97 22.24 -5.64
N LEU A 119 7.35 21.38 -6.60
CA LEU A 119 6.59 21.15 -7.84
C LEU A 119 5.22 20.55 -7.56
N LEU A 120 5.13 19.49 -6.75
CA LEU A 120 3.85 18.85 -6.43
C LEU A 120 2.95 19.79 -5.61
N LYS A 121 3.52 20.57 -4.69
CA LYS A 121 2.78 21.58 -3.92
C LYS A 121 2.17 22.64 -4.83
N ALA A 122 2.97 23.26 -5.70
CA ALA A 122 2.51 24.26 -6.65
C ALA A 122 1.43 23.69 -7.60
N TRP A 123 1.61 22.45 -8.08
CA TRP A 123 0.63 21.76 -8.90
C TRP A 123 -0.71 21.58 -8.16
N ALA A 124 -0.68 21.19 -6.90
CA ALA A 124 -1.87 20.97 -6.08
C ALA A 124 -2.59 22.31 -5.78
N GLU A 125 -1.84 23.35 -5.41
CA GLU A 125 -2.36 24.69 -5.15
C GLU A 125 -3.08 25.28 -6.37
N THR A 126 -2.49 25.18 -7.57
CA THR A 126 -3.12 25.67 -8.81
C THR A 126 -4.44 24.97 -9.14
N ARG A 127 -4.65 23.76 -8.61
CA ARG A 127 -5.87 22.97 -8.80
C ARG A 127 -6.85 23.05 -7.63
N GLY A 128 -6.49 23.75 -6.56
CA GLY A 128 -7.26 23.82 -5.32
C GLY A 128 -7.37 22.44 -4.64
N ILE A 129 -6.30 21.65 -4.69
CA ILE A 129 -6.17 20.35 -4.03
C ILE A 129 -5.33 20.54 -2.78
N HIS A 130 -5.80 20.07 -1.62
CA HIS A 130 -5.03 20.12 -0.38
C HIS A 130 -4.16 18.86 -0.24
N ILE A 131 -2.84 19.02 -0.10
CA ILE A 131 -1.96 17.87 0.22
C ILE A 131 -1.88 17.73 1.74
N GLN A 132 -2.35 16.61 2.26
CA GLN A 132 -2.33 16.26 3.66
C GLN A 132 -1.18 15.28 3.94
N TYR A 133 -0.15 15.75 4.63
CA TYR A 133 0.95 14.90 5.06
C TYR A 133 0.59 14.15 6.34
N ILE A 134 0.93 12.86 6.39
CA ILE A 134 0.78 12.09 7.63
C ILE A 134 1.74 12.61 8.71
N GLN A 135 1.31 12.59 9.96
CA GLN A 135 2.14 13.02 11.07
C GLN A 135 3.23 11.98 11.37
N PRO A 136 4.47 12.40 11.66
CA PRO A 136 5.51 11.49 12.10
C PRO A 136 5.06 10.63 13.28
N GLY A 137 5.28 9.32 13.19
CA GLY A 137 4.88 8.36 14.23
C GLY A 137 3.39 7.97 14.25
N LYS A 138 2.59 8.44 13.28
CA LYS A 138 1.18 8.06 13.12
C LYS A 138 0.91 7.34 11.78
N PRO A 139 1.50 6.16 11.53
CA PRO A 139 1.30 5.42 10.28
C PRO A 139 -0.16 5.06 10.02
N GLN A 140 -0.96 4.89 11.09
CA GLN A 140 -2.40 4.62 10.96
C GLN A 140 -3.15 5.67 10.13
N GLN A 141 -2.64 6.88 10.00
CA GLN A 141 -3.24 7.91 9.14
C GLN A 141 -3.19 7.55 7.65
N ASN A 142 -2.33 6.59 7.24
CA ASN A 142 -2.25 6.09 5.87
C ASN A 142 -2.75 4.64 5.72
N ALA A 143 -3.50 4.13 6.71
CA ALA A 143 -3.86 2.71 6.81
C ALA A 143 -4.66 2.19 5.59
N TYR A 144 -5.40 3.05 4.87
CA TYR A 144 -6.17 2.62 3.71
C TYR A 144 -5.26 2.23 2.54
N ILE A 145 -4.31 3.11 2.19
CA ILE A 145 -3.37 2.82 1.12
C ILE A 145 -2.37 1.72 1.54
N GLU A 146 -1.94 1.66 2.82
CA GLU A 146 -1.09 0.59 3.31
C GLU A 146 -1.76 -0.78 3.19
N ARG A 147 -3.07 -0.87 3.51
CA ARG A 147 -3.83 -2.09 3.31
C ARG A 147 -4.00 -2.44 1.84
N TYR A 148 -4.26 -1.44 0.98
CA TYR A 148 -4.32 -1.61 -0.46
C TYR A 148 -2.98 -2.12 -1.01
N ASN A 149 -1.88 -1.48 -0.65
CA ASN A 149 -0.53 -1.86 -1.04
C ASN A 149 -0.21 -3.31 -0.65
N ARG A 150 -0.59 -3.73 0.56
CA ARG A 150 -0.45 -5.13 0.98
C ARG A 150 -1.23 -6.08 0.06
N THR A 151 -2.42 -5.69 -0.35
CA THR A 151 -3.24 -6.49 -1.27
C THR A 151 -2.59 -6.55 -2.66
N VAL A 152 -2.12 -5.42 -3.21
CA VAL A 152 -1.36 -5.37 -4.48
C VAL A 152 -0.13 -6.28 -4.40
N HIS A 153 0.63 -6.19 -3.30
CA HIS A 153 1.84 -7.00 -3.13
C HIS A 153 1.51 -8.50 -3.17
N HIS A 154 0.57 -8.96 -2.34
CA HIS A 154 0.29 -10.39 -2.20
C HIS A 154 -0.53 -10.99 -3.36
N GLU A 155 -1.42 -10.22 -3.98
CA GLU A 155 -2.35 -10.73 -4.98
C GLU A 155 -1.92 -10.41 -6.43
N CYS A 156 -0.94 -9.49 -6.61
CA CYS A 156 -0.40 -9.13 -7.92
C CYS A 156 1.11 -9.38 -8.00
N LEU A 157 1.91 -8.67 -7.20
CA LEU A 157 3.37 -8.69 -7.36
C LEU A 157 3.97 -10.04 -6.96
N ASP A 158 3.64 -10.58 -5.78
CA ASP A 158 4.15 -11.88 -5.29
C ASP A 158 3.72 -13.10 -6.15
N GLN A 159 2.70 -12.94 -6.99
CA GLN A 159 2.18 -14.03 -7.83
C GLN A 159 2.90 -14.13 -9.18
N ASN A 160 3.73 -13.15 -9.53
CA ASN A 160 4.34 -13.05 -10.84
C ASN A 160 5.85 -12.78 -10.72
N ILE A 161 6.60 -13.26 -11.70
CA ILE A 161 8.00 -12.90 -11.91
C ILE A 161 8.05 -12.12 -13.22
N PHE A 162 8.36 -10.84 -13.13
CA PHE A 162 8.34 -9.94 -14.29
C PHE A 162 9.70 -9.89 -14.97
N GLU A 163 9.74 -10.07 -16.27
CA GLU A 163 10.96 -9.91 -17.06
C GLU A 163 11.19 -8.46 -17.49
N THR A 164 10.09 -7.73 -17.77
CA THR A 164 10.13 -6.35 -18.22
C THR A 164 9.21 -5.46 -17.37
N ILE A 165 9.44 -4.15 -17.47
CA ILE A 165 8.62 -3.16 -16.76
C ILE A 165 7.23 -3.02 -17.41
N GLU A 166 7.15 -3.23 -18.72
CA GLU A 166 5.92 -3.23 -19.50
C GLU A 166 5.02 -4.39 -19.04
N GLU A 167 5.58 -5.58 -18.86
CA GLU A 167 4.86 -6.74 -18.33
C GLU A 167 4.32 -6.46 -16.92
N ALA A 168 5.14 -5.87 -16.04
CA ALA A 168 4.70 -5.49 -14.70
C ALA A 168 3.57 -4.45 -14.74
N GLN A 169 3.61 -3.49 -15.66
CA GLN A 169 2.56 -2.50 -15.85
C GLN A 169 1.26 -3.12 -16.38
N ASP A 170 1.34 -4.03 -17.35
CA ASP A 170 0.18 -4.69 -17.94
C ASP A 170 -0.53 -5.56 -16.88
N GLN A 171 0.21 -6.36 -16.13
CA GLN A 171 -0.32 -7.18 -15.04
C GLN A 171 -0.94 -6.34 -13.92
N ALA A 172 -0.28 -5.24 -13.53
CA ALA A 172 -0.82 -4.32 -12.55
C ALA A 172 -2.15 -3.69 -13.01
N THR A 173 -2.26 -3.40 -14.31
CA THR A 173 -3.47 -2.82 -14.90
C THR A 173 -4.63 -3.82 -14.94
N GLU A 174 -4.37 -5.07 -15.33
CA GLU A 174 -5.36 -6.16 -15.34
C GLU A 174 -5.83 -6.49 -13.91
N TRP A 175 -4.87 -6.61 -12.98
CA TRP A 175 -5.19 -6.84 -11.58
C TRP A 175 -6.04 -5.71 -10.99
N LEU A 176 -5.72 -4.45 -11.31
CA LEU A 176 -6.46 -3.28 -10.85
C LEU A 176 -7.92 -3.32 -11.31
N TRP A 177 -8.16 -3.74 -12.55
CA TRP A 177 -9.52 -3.92 -13.06
C TRP A 177 -10.29 -4.97 -12.24
N THR A 178 -9.70 -6.15 -12.02
CA THR A 178 -10.26 -7.23 -11.20
C THR A 178 -10.51 -6.79 -9.77
N TYR A 179 -9.56 -6.07 -9.16
CA TYR A 179 -9.71 -5.52 -7.81
C TYR A 179 -10.92 -4.59 -7.70
N ASN A 180 -11.12 -3.72 -8.66
CA ASN A 180 -12.22 -2.75 -8.63
C ASN A 180 -13.59 -3.36 -8.94
N ASN A 181 -13.66 -4.36 -9.84
CA ASN A 181 -14.94 -4.84 -10.37
C ASN A 181 -15.38 -6.18 -9.77
N ASP A 182 -14.45 -7.08 -9.46
CA ASP A 182 -14.78 -8.46 -9.09
C ASP A 182 -14.42 -8.81 -7.65
N ARG A 183 -13.44 -8.10 -7.04
CA ARG A 183 -12.95 -8.42 -5.72
C ARG A 183 -13.80 -7.81 -4.60
N PRO A 184 -14.48 -8.62 -3.75
CA PRO A 184 -15.19 -8.09 -2.59
C PRO A 184 -14.24 -7.45 -1.57
N ASN A 185 -14.60 -6.30 -1.03
CA ASN A 185 -13.82 -5.62 -0.01
C ASN A 185 -14.59 -5.55 1.31
N MET A 186 -14.11 -6.27 2.32
CA MET A 186 -14.75 -6.36 3.63
C MET A 186 -14.87 -5.01 4.35
N ALA A 187 -13.95 -4.07 4.08
CA ALA A 187 -13.99 -2.74 4.69
C ALA A 187 -15.14 -1.85 4.20
N ILE A 188 -15.80 -2.25 3.11
CA ILE A 188 -16.96 -1.57 2.52
C ILE A 188 -18.20 -2.46 2.46
N GLY A 189 -18.29 -3.45 3.36
CA GLY A 189 -19.46 -4.32 3.47
C GLY A 189 -19.45 -5.54 2.55
N GLY A 190 -18.29 -5.98 2.04
CA GLY A 190 -18.17 -7.18 1.21
C GLY A 190 -18.62 -6.98 -0.24
N ILE A 191 -18.82 -5.75 -0.69
CA ILE A 191 -19.10 -5.39 -2.08
C ILE A 191 -17.82 -4.95 -2.79
N THR A 192 -17.87 -4.84 -4.11
CA THR A 192 -16.71 -4.32 -4.87
C THR A 192 -16.64 -2.79 -4.82
N PRO A 193 -15.46 -2.18 -5.00
CA PRO A 193 -15.32 -0.73 -5.13
C PRO A 193 -16.26 -0.11 -6.16
N ALA A 194 -16.38 -0.75 -7.34
CA ALA A 194 -17.27 -0.30 -8.41
C ALA A 194 -18.77 -0.36 -8.01
N MET A 195 -19.18 -1.38 -7.26
CA MET A 195 -20.56 -1.47 -6.74
C MET A 195 -20.83 -0.34 -5.75
N LYS A 196 -19.88 -0.06 -4.83
CA LYS A 196 -20.05 1.04 -3.86
C LYS A 196 -20.13 2.40 -4.55
N LEU A 197 -19.34 2.62 -5.61
CA LEU A 197 -19.43 3.85 -6.39
C LEU A 197 -20.81 4.04 -7.04
N LYS A 198 -21.36 2.97 -7.64
CA LYS A 198 -22.73 3.00 -8.23
C LYS A 198 -23.83 3.30 -7.22
N MET A 199 -23.63 2.94 -5.94
CA MET A 199 -24.60 3.23 -4.88
C MET A 199 -24.54 4.69 -4.39
N ALA A 200 -23.48 5.41 -4.72
CA ALA A 200 -23.25 6.80 -4.34
C ALA A 200 -23.63 7.80 -5.44
N ALA A 201 -23.92 7.32 -6.65
CA ALA A 201 -24.36 8.11 -7.81
C ALA A 201 -25.88 8.28 -7.83
#